data_50cf014629a3153e2f8689b48af1dc53
#
_entry.id   50cf014629a3153e2f8689b48af1dc53
#
_cell.length_a   1.000
_cell.length_b   1.000
_cell.length_c   1.000
_cell.angle_alpha   90.00
_cell.angle_beta   90.00
_cell.angle_gamma   90.00
#
_symmetry.space_group_name_H-M   'P 1'
#
loop_
_entity.id
_entity.type
_entity.pdbx_description
1 polymer ?
#
loop_
_entity_poly.entity_id
_entity_poly.type
_entity_poly.pdbx_seq_one_letter_code
_entity_poly.pdbx_strand_id
1 'polypeptide(L)'
;IQVRLKKILNRLKITTIIVSHDSYEAFYLGSKCGIILNQELKQFDDPYNVYHLPNSIEVVNFLNRGILIPAEVTSPNCLEINYLGTITGNFNKPFPIGSKVKLLVQPEDLHHDDQSNLKFEVIDRKFRGTNFIYTLKTPSNLLIPVFVHSHHIHQHEENEKFGIKRPIHIDHIVCF
;
A
#
# COMPACT_ATOMS: atom_id res chain seq x y z
N ILE A 1 -25.30 2.66 -8.01
CA ILE A 1 -26.07 2.13 -6.85
C ILE A 1 -25.52 2.72 -5.55
N GLN A 2 -24.21 2.58 -5.24
CA GLN A 2 -23.58 2.99 -3.98
C GLN A 2 -23.77 4.49 -3.65
N VAL A 3 -23.59 5.40 -4.64
CA VAL A 3 -23.83 6.85 -4.46
C VAL A 3 -25.26 7.15 -3.98
N ARG A 4 -26.24 6.47 -4.59
CA ARG A 4 -27.66 6.65 -4.25
C ARG A 4 -27.95 6.12 -2.85
N LEU A 5 -27.40 4.95 -2.49
CA LEU A 5 -27.52 4.36 -1.17
C LEU A 5 -26.92 5.29 -0.11
N LYS A 6 -25.69 5.76 -0.30
CA LYS A 6 -25.05 6.69 0.65
C LYS A 6 -25.87 7.96 0.89
N LYS A 7 -26.43 8.55 -0.20
CA LYS A 7 -27.32 9.72 -0.08
C LYS A 7 -28.58 9.43 0.74
N ILE A 8 -29.20 8.26 0.54
CA ILE A 8 -30.41 7.86 1.29
C ILE A 8 -30.07 7.67 2.77
N LEU A 9 -29.03 6.93 3.09
CA LEU A 9 -28.60 6.68 4.48
C LEU A 9 -28.30 7.99 5.21
N ASN A 10 -27.55 8.90 4.57
CA ASN A 10 -27.23 10.21 5.12
C ASN A 10 -28.48 11.08 5.35
N ARG A 11 -29.44 11.03 4.43
CA ARG A 11 -30.71 11.79 4.55
C ARG A 11 -31.57 11.28 5.67
N LEU A 12 -31.63 9.97 5.85
CA LEU A 12 -32.46 9.34 6.89
C LEU A 12 -31.82 9.39 8.27
N LYS A 13 -30.52 9.70 8.37
CA LYS A 13 -29.73 9.71 9.62
C LYS A 13 -29.85 8.41 10.42
N ILE A 14 -29.95 7.28 9.72
CA ILE A 14 -30.06 5.96 10.33
C ILE A 14 -28.66 5.40 10.55
N THR A 15 -28.39 4.94 11.78
CA THR A 15 -27.20 4.15 12.07
C THR A 15 -27.31 2.82 11.33
N THR A 16 -26.33 2.55 10.46
CA THR A 16 -26.37 1.39 9.56
C THR A 16 -25.10 0.59 9.70
N ILE A 17 -25.22 -0.72 9.78
CA ILE A 17 -24.10 -1.66 9.70
C ILE A 17 -24.20 -2.36 8.35
N ILE A 18 -23.11 -2.29 7.57
CA ILE A 18 -22.98 -2.93 6.27
C ILE A 18 -21.89 -3.99 6.37
N VAL A 19 -22.20 -5.20 5.96
CA VAL A 19 -21.22 -6.28 5.84
C VAL A 19 -20.96 -6.51 4.36
N SER A 20 -19.71 -6.38 3.95
CA SER A 20 -19.28 -6.57 2.55
C SER A 20 -17.95 -7.30 2.50
N HIS A 21 -17.75 -8.08 1.45
CA HIS A 21 -16.44 -8.66 1.10
C HIS A 21 -15.66 -7.77 0.13
N ASP A 22 -16.26 -6.68 -0.35
CA ASP A 22 -15.61 -5.68 -1.19
C ASP A 22 -15.12 -4.51 -0.34
N SER A 23 -13.80 -4.39 -0.21
CA SER A 23 -13.17 -3.31 0.56
C SER A 23 -13.46 -1.92 0.00
N TYR A 24 -13.60 -1.77 -1.33
CA TYR A 24 -13.94 -0.47 -1.93
C TYR A 24 -15.36 -0.03 -1.57
N GLU A 25 -16.31 -0.97 -1.56
CA GLU A 25 -17.67 -0.69 -1.11
C GLU A 25 -17.69 -0.28 0.36
N ALA A 26 -17.01 -1.05 1.21
CA ALA A 26 -16.92 -0.76 2.64
C ALA A 26 -16.27 0.62 2.90
N PHE A 27 -15.17 0.93 2.23
CA PHE A 27 -14.47 2.22 2.34
C PHE A 27 -15.29 3.40 1.83
N TYR A 28 -16.10 3.19 0.79
CA TYR A 28 -16.94 4.25 0.22
C TYR A 28 -18.17 4.56 1.08
N LEU A 29 -18.84 3.53 1.60
CA LEU A 29 -20.11 3.67 2.32
C LEU A 29 -19.91 3.96 3.81
N GLY A 30 -18.92 3.32 4.44
CA GLY A 30 -18.67 3.42 5.87
C GLY A 30 -17.98 4.73 6.28
N SER A 31 -18.39 5.31 7.40
CA SER A 31 -17.59 6.31 8.12
C SER A 31 -16.57 5.68 9.05
N LYS A 32 -16.81 4.44 9.45
CA LYS A 32 -15.89 3.56 10.16
C LYS A 32 -15.91 2.19 9.50
N CYS A 33 -14.76 1.50 9.49
CA CYS A 33 -14.59 0.17 8.95
C CYS A 33 -14.02 -0.77 10.01
N GLY A 34 -14.60 -1.95 10.13
CA GLY A 34 -14.13 -3.03 10.99
C GLY A 34 -13.60 -4.20 10.14
N ILE A 35 -12.42 -4.68 10.46
CA ILE A 35 -11.85 -5.91 9.90
C ILE A 35 -12.08 -7.04 10.89
N ILE A 36 -12.89 -8.03 10.49
CA ILE A 36 -13.18 -9.22 11.31
C ILE A 36 -12.47 -10.42 10.68
N LEU A 37 -11.56 -11.03 11.42
CA LEU A 37 -10.85 -12.24 11.03
C LEU A 37 -10.92 -13.24 12.18
N ASN A 38 -11.14 -14.52 11.86
CA ASN A 38 -11.20 -15.58 12.86
C ASN A 38 -12.18 -15.27 14.03
N GLN A 39 -13.33 -14.67 13.71
CA GLN A 39 -14.38 -14.27 14.66
C GLN A 39 -13.96 -13.16 15.65
N GLU A 40 -12.83 -12.47 15.37
CA GLU A 40 -12.33 -11.36 16.19
C GLU A 40 -12.29 -10.06 15.38
N LEU A 41 -12.63 -8.95 16.03
CA LEU A 41 -12.47 -7.61 15.46
C LEU A 41 -10.98 -7.21 15.55
N LYS A 42 -10.25 -7.31 14.44
CA LYS A 42 -8.79 -7.04 14.40
C LYS A 42 -8.45 -5.57 14.32
N GLN A 43 -9.27 -4.79 13.59
CA GLN A 43 -9.10 -3.34 13.49
C GLN A 43 -10.46 -2.68 13.32
N PHE A 44 -10.64 -1.50 13.92
CA PHE A 44 -11.82 -0.66 13.74
C PHE A 44 -11.40 0.81 13.71
N ASP A 45 -11.49 1.43 12.53
CA ASP A 45 -11.04 2.81 12.33
C ASP A 45 -11.73 3.45 11.12
N ASP A 46 -11.34 4.70 10.80
CA ASP A 46 -11.69 5.32 9.53
C ASP A 46 -11.16 4.50 8.34
N PRO A 47 -11.87 4.49 7.19
CA PRO A 47 -11.42 3.78 5.99
C PRO A 47 -9.98 4.08 5.59
N TYR A 48 -9.57 5.34 5.69
CA TYR A 48 -8.22 5.79 5.39
C TYR A 48 -7.18 5.10 6.29
N ASN A 49 -7.42 5.11 7.60
CA ASN A 49 -6.50 4.48 8.56
C ASN A 49 -6.48 2.95 8.41
N VAL A 50 -7.62 2.32 8.13
CA VAL A 50 -7.66 0.88 7.88
C VAL A 50 -6.79 0.51 6.68
N TYR A 51 -6.77 1.34 5.64
CA TYR A 51 -5.98 1.11 4.43
C TYR A 51 -4.49 1.44 4.62
N HIS A 52 -4.17 2.64 5.13
CA HIS A 52 -2.79 3.14 5.19
C HIS A 52 -2.04 2.79 6.48
N LEU A 53 -2.77 2.51 7.57
CA LEU A 53 -2.22 2.21 8.89
C LEU A 53 -2.77 0.88 9.45
N PRO A 54 -2.63 -0.24 8.71
CA PRO A 54 -3.03 -1.54 9.23
C PRO A 54 -2.26 -1.85 10.52
N ASN A 55 -2.97 -2.36 11.53
CA ASN A 55 -2.39 -2.55 12.87
C ASN A 55 -1.67 -3.89 13.06
N SER A 56 -1.80 -4.81 12.09
CA SER A 56 -1.21 -6.14 12.16
C SER A 56 -0.94 -6.73 10.78
N ILE A 57 0.00 -7.68 10.73
CA ILE A 57 0.31 -8.46 9.51
C ILE A 57 -0.94 -9.22 9.00
N GLU A 58 -1.81 -9.67 9.90
CA GLU A 58 -3.07 -10.33 9.52
C GLU A 58 -3.98 -9.40 8.70
N VAL A 59 -4.09 -8.13 9.13
CA VAL A 59 -4.87 -7.10 8.43
C VAL A 59 -4.23 -6.76 7.08
N VAL A 60 -2.90 -6.62 7.02
CA VAL A 60 -2.15 -6.40 5.75
C VAL A 60 -2.46 -7.53 4.76
N ASN A 61 -2.34 -8.78 5.20
CA ASN A 61 -2.57 -9.94 4.35
C ASN A 61 -4.04 -10.03 3.89
N PHE A 62 -4.99 -9.72 4.77
CA PHE A 62 -6.41 -9.69 4.43
C PHE A 62 -6.74 -8.64 3.36
N LEU A 63 -6.21 -7.42 3.52
CA LEU A 63 -6.44 -6.34 2.57
C LEU A 63 -5.75 -6.61 1.23
N ASN A 64 -4.64 -7.36 1.24
CA ASN A 64 -3.86 -7.71 0.05
C ASN A 64 -3.51 -6.48 -0.82
N ARG A 65 -3.08 -5.38 -0.17
CA ARG A 65 -2.83 -4.07 -0.77
C ARG A 65 -1.38 -3.61 -0.66
N GLY A 66 -0.45 -4.54 -0.63
CA GLY A 66 0.97 -4.27 -0.53
C GLY A 66 1.74 -5.51 -0.16
N ILE A 67 3.02 -5.35 0.07
CA ILE A 67 3.93 -6.42 0.47
C ILE A 67 4.74 -6.00 1.70
N LEU A 68 5.20 -6.99 2.45
CA LEU A 68 6.08 -6.78 3.59
C LEU A 68 7.54 -7.03 3.18
N ILE A 69 8.38 -6.01 3.32
CA ILE A 69 9.80 -6.05 2.94
C ILE A 69 10.66 -5.95 4.20
N PRO A 70 11.69 -6.82 4.38
CA PRO A 70 12.65 -6.67 5.45
C PRO A 70 13.42 -5.36 5.33
N ALA A 71 13.50 -4.61 6.42
CA ALA A 71 14.20 -3.33 6.51
C ALA A 71 14.88 -3.18 7.87
N GLU A 72 15.83 -2.24 7.95
CA GLU A 72 16.50 -1.86 9.20
C GLU A 72 16.25 -0.38 9.51
N VAL A 73 15.91 -0.08 10.76
CA VAL A 73 15.71 1.29 11.24
C VAL A 73 17.06 1.96 11.43
N THR A 74 17.34 3.02 10.69
CA THR A 74 18.61 3.75 10.75
C THR A 74 18.51 5.08 11.49
N SER A 75 17.31 5.66 11.56
CA SER A 75 17.00 6.86 12.34
C SER A 75 15.51 6.92 12.70
N PRO A 76 15.06 7.89 13.51
CA PRO A 76 13.64 8.00 13.89
C PRO A 76 12.66 8.17 12.72
N ASN A 77 13.14 8.52 11.54
CA ASN A 77 12.34 8.74 10.34
C ASN A 77 12.94 8.08 9.07
N CYS A 78 13.92 7.17 9.24
CA CYS A 78 14.58 6.51 8.11
C CYS A 78 14.68 4.99 8.31
N LEU A 79 14.51 4.28 7.18
CA LEU A 79 14.75 2.86 7.03
C LEU A 79 15.80 2.63 5.94
N GLU A 80 16.53 1.54 6.04
CA GLU A 80 17.42 1.06 4.98
C GLU A 80 16.97 -0.31 4.47
N ILE A 81 16.92 -0.43 3.15
CA ILE A 81 16.63 -1.68 2.45
C ILE A 81 17.75 -1.90 1.43
N ASN A 82 18.46 -3.02 1.51
CA ASN A 82 19.66 -3.31 0.73
C ASN A 82 19.58 -2.96 -0.77
N TYR A 83 18.44 -3.12 -1.40
CA TYR A 83 18.27 -2.92 -2.84
C TYR A 83 17.42 -1.67 -3.20
N LEU A 84 16.71 -1.07 -2.26
CA LEU A 84 15.99 0.19 -2.46
C LEU A 84 16.79 1.39 -1.95
N GLY A 85 17.68 1.17 -0.97
CA GLY A 85 18.41 2.21 -0.25
C GLY A 85 17.59 2.82 0.87
N THR A 86 17.89 4.06 1.21
CA THR A 86 17.24 4.78 2.31
C THR A 86 15.81 5.19 1.92
N ILE A 87 14.88 4.87 2.80
CA ILE A 87 13.48 5.31 2.74
C ILE A 87 13.22 6.24 3.91
N THR A 88 12.63 7.40 3.62
CA THR A 88 12.26 8.40 4.63
C THR A 88 10.75 8.48 4.79
N GLY A 89 10.28 8.87 5.98
CA GLY A 89 8.86 9.10 6.24
C GLY A 89 8.50 9.07 7.72
N ASN A 90 7.21 9.03 8.01
CA ASN A 90 6.69 9.04 9.37
C ASN A 90 6.32 7.63 9.83
N PHE A 91 6.97 7.14 10.88
CA PHE A 91 6.67 5.83 11.44
C PHE A 91 5.31 5.82 12.15
N ASN A 92 4.56 4.74 11.99
CA ASN A 92 3.30 4.50 12.71
C ASN A 92 3.50 4.35 14.23
N LYS A 93 4.69 3.96 14.66
CA LYS A 93 5.12 3.88 16.06
C LYS A 93 6.64 3.97 16.13
N PRO A 94 7.23 4.38 17.26
CA PRO A 94 8.69 4.46 17.39
C PRO A 94 9.33 3.06 17.39
N PHE A 95 10.50 2.95 16.77
CA PHE A 95 11.34 1.76 16.79
C PHE A 95 12.75 2.15 17.21
N PRO A 96 13.47 1.32 17.99
CA PRO A 96 14.88 1.53 18.29
C PRO A 96 15.73 1.50 17.00
N ILE A 97 16.75 2.35 16.94
CA ILE A 97 17.73 2.33 15.84
C ILE A 97 18.45 0.97 15.83
N GLY A 98 18.65 0.40 14.64
CA GLY A 98 19.18 -0.96 14.45
C GLY A 98 18.14 -2.07 14.50
N SER A 99 16.85 -1.73 14.76
CA SER A 99 15.78 -2.74 14.74
C SER A 99 15.56 -3.28 13.32
N LYS A 100 15.46 -4.60 13.21
CA LYS A 100 15.00 -5.28 12.00
C LYS A 100 13.48 -5.36 12.01
N VAL A 101 12.85 -4.82 10.98
CA VAL A 101 11.40 -4.69 10.86
C VAL A 101 10.93 -5.20 9.51
N LYS A 102 9.62 -5.41 9.37
CA LYS A 102 8.97 -5.64 8.08
C LYS A 102 8.20 -4.38 7.70
N LEU A 103 8.71 -3.65 6.71
CA LEU A 103 8.03 -2.48 6.15
C LEU A 103 6.90 -2.93 5.23
N LEU A 104 5.71 -2.37 5.40
CA LEU A 104 4.65 -2.43 4.40
C LEU A 104 4.98 -1.47 3.26
N VAL A 105 5.04 -1.99 2.04
CA VAL A 105 5.14 -1.18 0.81
C VAL A 105 3.88 -1.39 0.00
N GLN A 106 3.11 -0.33 -0.18
CA GLN A 106 1.91 -0.30 -1.01
C GLN A 106 2.27 0.08 -2.46
N PRO A 107 1.42 -0.25 -3.46
CA PRO A 107 1.72 0.05 -4.87
C PRO A 107 1.95 1.54 -5.15
N GLU A 108 1.37 2.41 -4.34
CA GLU A 108 1.43 3.87 -4.46
C GLU A 108 2.68 4.49 -3.85
N ASP A 109 3.43 3.74 -3.03
CA ASP A 109 4.60 4.25 -2.30
C ASP A 109 5.84 4.43 -3.18
N LEU A 110 5.92 3.69 -4.28
CA LEU A 110 7.04 3.74 -5.20
C LEU A 110 6.62 4.43 -6.50
N HIS A 111 7.34 5.47 -6.87
CA HIS A 111 7.06 6.24 -8.07
C HIS A 111 7.97 5.84 -9.22
N HIS A 112 7.43 5.84 -10.43
CA HIS A 112 8.16 5.59 -11.65
C HIS A 112 9.07 6.76 -12.04
N ASP A 113 10.28 6.44 -12.53
CA ASP A 113 11.22 7.41 -13.11
C ASP A 113 12.16 6.71 -14.10
N ASP A 114 11.99 6.95 -15.39
CA ASP A 114 12.83 6.38 -16.48
C ASP A 114 14.29 6.78 -16.36
N GLN A 115 14.60 7.93 -15.77
CA GLN A 115 15.95 8.44 -15.60
C GLN A 115 16.66 7.87 -14.37
N SER A 116 15.94 7.16 -13.51
CA SER A 116 16.53 6.59 -12.30
C SER A 116 17.56 5.49 -12.63
N ASN A 117 18.65 5.48 -11.85
CA ASN A 117 19.61 4.39 -11.87
C ASN A 117 19.15 3.16 -11.07
N LEU A 118 18.13 3.31 -10.23
CA LEU A 118 17.52 2.20 -9.51
C LEU A 118 16.45 1.56 -10.40
N LYS A 119 16.81 0.43 -11.02
CA LYS A 119 15.95 -0.26 -11.99
C LYS A 119 15.71 -1.71 -11.60
N PHE A 120 14.47 -2.14 -11.77
CA PHE A 120 14.02 -3.52 -11.57
C PHE A 120 13.42 -4.09 -12.86
N GLU A 121 13.36 -5.41 -12.96
CA GLU A 121 12.75 -6.10 -14.08
C GLU A 121 11.23 -6.18 -13.90
N VAL A 122 10.49 -5.86 -14.96
CA VAL A 122 9.03 -6.04 -15.01
C VAL A 122 8.71 -7.52 -15.23
N ILE A 123 7.95 -8.12 -14.31
CA ILE A 123 7.51 -9.52 -14.41
C ILE A 123 6.06 -9.61 -14.90
N ASP A 124 5.25 -8.62 -14.59
CA ASP A 124 3.82 -8.60 -14.96
C ASP A 124 3.31 -7.16 -15.01
N ARG A 125 2.33 -6.92 -15.87
CA ARG A 125 1.66 -5.64 -16.04
C ARG A 125 0.17 -5.83 -16.14
N LYS A 126 -0.59 -5.26 -15.20
CA LYS A 126 -2.05 -5.34 -15.16
C LYS A 126 -2.68 -3.99 -15.46
N PHE A 127 -3.37 -3.87 -16.58
CA PHE A 127 -4.18 -2.68 -16.90
C PHE A 127 -5.49 -2.70 -16.12
N ARG A 128 -5.80 -1.59 -15.44
CA ARG A 128 -7.02 -1.39 -14.64
C ARG A 128 -7.80 -0.14 -15.04
N GLY A 129 -7.77 0.22 -16.32
CA GLY A 129 -8.44 1.40 -16.88
C GLY A 129 -7.65 2.69 -16.62
N THR A 130 -7.78 3.29 -15.46
CA THR A 130 -7.08 4.54 -15.09
C THR A 130 -5.63 4.36 -14.74
N ASN A 131 -5.18 3.13 -14.51
CA ASN A 131 -3.83 2.83 -14.06
C ASN A 131 -3.34 1.46 -14.53
N PHE A 132 -2.02 1.29 -14.42
CA PHE A 132 -1.33 0.01 -14.47
C PHE A 132 -0.82 -0.35 -13.07
N ILE A 133 -0.84 -1.64 -12.75
CA ILE A 133 -0.07 -2.20 -11.64
C ILE A 133 1.05 -3.03 -12.25
N TYR A 134 2.28 -2.55 -12.11
CA TYR A 134 3.48 -3.29 -12.48
C TYR A 134 3.91 -4.18 -11.33
N THR A 135 4.35 -5.38 -11.63
CA THR A 135 5.00 -6.27 -10.67
C THR A 135 6.48 -6.32 -11.00
N LEU A 136 7.32 -5.78 -10.12
CA LEU A 136 8.76 -5.66 -10.29
C LEU A 136 9.48 -6.73 -9.48
N LYS A 137 10.50 -7.35 -10.07
CA LYS A 137 11.35 -8.33 -9.39
C LYS A 137 12.59 -7.67 -8.81
N THR A 138 12.77 -7.83 -7.50
CA THR A 138 13.94 -7.34 -6.78
C THR A 138 15.12 -8.35 -6.88
N PRO A 139 16.37 -7.93 -6.55
CA PRO A 139 17.50 -8.83 -6.44
C PRO A 139 17.33 -9.97 -5.42
N SER A 140 16.46 -9.78 -4.42
CA SER A 140 16.10 -10.82 -3.43
C SER A 140 14.93 -11.70 -3.88
N ASN A 141 14.52 -11.64 -5.16
CA ASN A 141 13.36 -12.34 -5.72
C ASN A 141 12.00 -11.96 -5.09
N LEU A 142 11.90 -10.88 -4.33
CA LEU A 142 10.61 -10.33 -3.92
C LEU A 142 9.94 -9.64 -5.11
N LEU A 143 8.61 -9.75 -5.17
CA LEU A 143 7.79 -9.11 -6.19
C LEU A 143 7.13 -7.88 -5.59
N ILE A 144 7.50 -6.68 -6.08
CA ILE A 144 7.00 -5.40 -5.60
C ILE A 144 5.94 -4.88 -6.56
N PRO A 145 4.70 -4.61 -6.11
CA PRO A 145 3.71 -3.94 -6.93
C PRO A 145 3.98 -2.44 -6.98
N VAL A 146 3.86 -1.83 -8.17
CA VAL A 146 3.99 -0.37 -8.35
C VAL A 146 2.84 0.15 -9.19
N PHE A 147 2.21 1.20 -8.69
CA PHE A 147 1.12 1.90 -9.35
C PHE A 147 1.65 2.95 -10.33
N VAL A 148 1.11 2.99 -11.56
CA VAL A 148 1.39 4.02 -12.56
C VAL A 148 0.10 4.45 -13.24
N HIS A 149 -0.13 5.75 -13.41
CA HIS A 149 -1.27 6.24 -14.17
C HIS A 149 -1.23 5.78 -15.62
N SER A 150 -2.40 5.42 -16.20
CA SER A 150 -2.49 4.90 -17.56
C SER A 150 -2.09 5.90 -18.66
N HIS A 151 -2.10 7.20 -18.34
CA HIS A 151 -1.64 8.27 -19.24
C HIS A 151 -0.11 8.46 -19.24
N HIS A 152 0.64 7.57 -18.57
CA HIS A 152 2.10 7.61 -18.64
C HIS A 152 2.57 7.35 -20.08
N ILE A 153 3.48 8.20 -20.56
CA ILE A 153 3.91 8.21 -21.99
C ILE A 153 4.68 6.92 -22.34
N HIS A 154 5.54 6.47 -21.44
CA HIS A 154 6.35 5.27 -21.63
C HIS A 154 5.74 4.10 -20.87
N GLN A 155 5.19 3.13 -21.60
CA GLN A 155 4.70 1.88 -21.03
C GLN A 155 5.80 0.82 -21.12
N HIS A 156 6.05 0.15 -20.00
CA HIS A 156 7.04 -0.94 -19.94
C HIS A 156 6.36 -2.28 -20.21
N GLU A 157 7.01 -3.09 -21.05
CA GLU A 157 6.62 -4.47 -21.30
C GLU A 157 7.31 -5.43 -20.32
N GLU A 158 6.86 -6.69 -20.31
CA GLU A 158 7.52 -7.75 -19.51
C GLU A 158 9.00 -7.90 -19.92
N ASN A 159 9.86 -8.15 -18.94
CA ASN A 159 11.32 -8.23 -19.03
C ASN A 159 12.04 -6.90 -19.30
N GLU A 160 11.34 -5.78 -19.43
CA GLU A 160 11.96 -4.46 -19.48
C GLU A 160 12.41 -3.97 -18.11
N LYS A 161 13.26 -2.95 -18.11
CA LYS A 161 13.76 -2.31 -16.89
C LYS A 161 12.88 -1.12 -16.53
N PHE A 162 12.34 -1.15 -15.32
CA PHE A 162 11.50 -0.12 -14.74
C PHE A 162 12.25 0.65 -13.67
N GLY A 163 12.39 1.96 -13.85
CA GLY A 163 13.11 2.82 -12.91
C GLY A 163 12.22 3.27 -11.74
N ILE A 164 12.77 3.27 -10.55
CA ILE A 164 12.13 3.80 -9.33
C ILE A 164 12.74 5.14 -8.97
N LYS A 165 11.90 6.14 -8.79
CA LYS A 165 12.29 7.50 -8.41
C LYS A 165 13.02 7.52 -7.06
N ARG A 166 14.10 8.31 -6.99
CA ARG A 166 14.85 8.56 -5.75
C ARG A 166 14.95 10.05 -5.48
N PRO A 167 15.02 10.51 -4.21
CA PRO A 167 14.91 9.70 -2.98
C PRO A 167 13.51 9.09 -2.79
N ILE A 168 13.43 7.96 -2.09
CA ILE A 168 12.15 7.32 -1.76
C ILE A 168 11.61 7.93 -0.47
N HIS A 169 10.37 8.38 -0.51
CA HIS A 169 9.64 8.89 0.65
C HIS A 169 8.29 8.20 0.74
N ILE A 170 7.97 7.70 1.93
CA ILE A 170 6.68 7.06 2.24
C ILE A 170 6.03 7.84 3.36
N ASP A 171 4.85 8.42 3.11
CA ASP A 171 4.14 9.28 4.07
C ASP A 171 3.81 8.55 5.37
N HIS A 172 3.41 7.29 5.28
CA HIS A 172 3.04 6.43 6.40
C HIS A 172 3.92 5.18 6.42
N ILE A 173 5.03 5.24 7.15
CA ILE A 173 5.88 4.05 7.37
C ILE A 173 5.21 3.13 8.39
N VAL A 174 4.65 2.03 7.90
CA VAL A 174 4.03 0.98 8.72
C VAL A 174 4.98 -0.20 8.82
N CYS A 175 5.42 -0.49 10.04
CA CYS A 175 6.36 -1.57 10.33
C CYS A 175 5.83 -2.52 11.42
N PHE A 176 6.27 -3.78 11.29
CA PHE A 176 5.94 -4.88 12.21
C PHE A 176 7.20 -5.62 12.65
#